data_fbab23c72ddbc05503c8ba62ae1ca374
#
_entry.id   fbab23c72ddbc05503c8ba62ae1ca374
#
_cell.length_a   1.000
_cell.length_b   1.000
_cell.length_c   1.000
_cell.angle_alpha   90.00
_cell.angle_beta   90.00
_cell.angle_gamma   90.00
#
_symmetry.space_group_name_H-M   'P 1'
#
loop_
_entity.id
_entity.type
_entity.pdbx_description
1 polymer ?
#
loop_
_entity_poly.entity_id
_entity_poly.type
_entity_poly.pdbx_seq_one_letter_code
_entity_poly.pdbx_strand_id
1 'polypeptide(L)'
;MSISSAFSIARSGLSTTEGRASLVAGNIANAQTEGYVRREAAQVSTNGQSGTVELRIARQVDERLAGMSRNASAELGQASATSEILGSYLITLGEPGDEVSPAARLV
;
A
#
# COMPACT_ATOMS: atom_id res chain seq x y z
N MET A 1 -32.31 32.64 -2.06
CA MET A 1 -31.62 31.72 -1.07
C MET A 1 -32.21 31.97 0.30
N SER A 2 -32.57 30.91 1.03
CA SER A 2 -32.98 31.03 2.43
C SER A 2 -31.74 31.04 3.33
N ILE A 3 -31.86 31.58 4.55
CA ILE A 3 -30.76 31.60 5.53
C ILE A 3 -30.32 30.15 5.84
N SER A 4 -31.25 29.20 5.89
CA SER A 4 -30.94 27.79 6.11
C SER A 4 -30.14 27.17 4.97
N SER A 5 -30.40 27.55 3.72
CA SER A 5 -29.58 27.06 2.58
C SER A 5 -28.18 27.68 2.60
N ALA A 6 -28.05 28.98 2.93
CA ALA A 6 -26.75 29.60 3.09
C ALA A 6 -25.91 28.95 4.20
N PHE A 7 -26.55 28.61 5.32
CA PHE A 7 -25.88 27.91 6.42
C PHE A 7 -25.46 26.47 6.04
N SER A 8 -26.29 25.77 5.29
CA SER A 8 -25.96 24.44 4.77
C SER A 8 -24.74 24.48 3.84
N ILE A 9 -24.67 25.46 2.95
CA ILE A 9 -23.54 25.66 2.03
C ILE A 9 -22.26 25.96 2.84
N ALA A 10 -22.33 26.87 3.79
CA ALA A 10 -21.19 27.22 4.65
C ALA A 10 -20.68 26.02 5.45
N ARG A 11 -21.59 25.22 6.02
CA ARG A 11 -21.25 23.99 6.75
C ARG A 11 -20.59 22.95 5.84
N SER A 12 -21.08 22.74 4.63
CA SER A 12 -20.48 21.81 3.68
C SER A 12 -19.07 22.24 3.26
N GLY A 13 -18.85 23.55 3.05
CA GLY A 13 -17.53 24.12 2.75
C GLY A 13 -16.54 23.94 3.91
N LEU A 14 -16.98 24.16 5.14
CA LEU A 14 -16.15 23.95 6.33
C LEU A 14 -15.76 22.47 6.48
N SER A 15 -16.72 21.56 6.37
CA SER A 15 -16.49 20.13 6.47
C SER A 15 -15.51 19.61 5.41
N THR A 16 -15.58 20.12 4.17
CA THR A 16 -14.61 19.74 3.12
C THR A 16 -13.21 20.29 3.41
N THR A 17 -13.10 21.47 4.01
CA THR A 17 -11.82 22.05 4.41
C THR A 17 -11.18 21.24 5.56
N GLU A 18 -11.95 20.86 6.56
CA GLU A 18 -11.52 19.95 7.63
C GLU A 18 -11.04 18.61 7.07
N GLY A 19 -11.81 17.99 6.18
CA GLY A 19 -11.45 16.73 5.54
C GLY A 19 -10.15 16.83 4.75
N ARG A 20 -9.93 17.94 4.02
CA ARG A 20 -8.65 18.18 3.31
C ARG A 20 -7.48 18.34 4.28
N ALA A 21 -7.64 19.10 5.35
CA ALA A 21 -6.60 19.28 6.36
C ALA A 21 -6.23 17.95 7.03
N SER A 22 -7.21 17.15 7.41
CA SER A 22 -7.02 15.81 7.97
C SER A 22 -6.29 14.88 7.00
N LEU A 23 -6.62 14.92 5.72
CA LEU A 23 -5.98 14.12 4.69
C LEU A 23 -4.52 14.50 4.47
N VAL A 24 -4.20 15.80 4.43
CA VAL A 24 -2.82 16.29 4.35
C VAL A 24 -2.02 15.87 5.57
N ALA A 25 -2.58 16.04 6.76
CA ALA A 25 -1.94 15.59 8.00
C ALA A 25 -1.66 14.08 7.99
N GLY A 26 -2.62 13.27 7.53
CA GLY A 26 -2.45 11.83 7.35
C GLY A 26 -1.36 11.46 6.33
N ASN A 27 -1.28 12.18 5.22
CA ASN A 27 -0.22 11.97 4.22
C ASN A 27 1.16 12.32 4.78
N ILE A 28 1.28 13.39 5.56
CA ILE A 28 2.54 13.79 6.21
C ILE A 28 2.94 12.76 7.27
N ALA A 29 2.03 12.38 8.14
CA ALA A 29 2.28 11.42 9.21
C ALA A 29 2.75 10.06 8.69
N ASN A 30 2.26 9.64 7.52
CA ASN A 30 2.58 8.36 6.92
C ASN A 30 3.58 8.44 5.74
N ALA A 31 4.23 9.59 5.53
CA ALA A 31 5.14 9.79 4.40
C ALA A 31 6.30 8.77 4.37
N GLN A 32 6.71 8.24 5.52
CA GLN A 32 7.78 7.25 5.66
C GLN A 32 7.25 5.84 6.00
N THR A 33 5.93 5.63 5.99
CA THR A 33 5.33 4.33 6.24
C THR A 33 5.41 3.48 4.99
N GLU A 34 6.05 2.32 5.08
CA GLU A 34 6.18 1.39 3.96
C GLU A 34 4.79 0.93 3.47
N GLY A 35 4.61 0.93 2.15
CA GLY A 35 3.33 0.57 1.54
C GLY A 35 2.24 1.64 1.62
N TYR A 36 2.51 2.80 2.24
CA TYR A 36 1.55 3.89 2.26
C TYR A 36 1.42 4.55 0.89
N VAL A 37 0.19 4.71 0.46
CA VAL A 37 -0.15 5.40 -0.79
C VAL A 37 -0.79 6.75 -0.48
N ARG A 38 -0.18 7.82 -0.99
CA ARG A 38 -0.70 9.18 -0.88
C ARG A 38 -2.14 9.27 -1.37
N ARG A 39 -2.96 9.98 -0.62
CA ARG A 39 -4.35 10.26 -0.97
C ARG A 39 -4.50 11.71 -1.40
N GLU A 40 -5.30 11.95 -2.41
CA GLU A 40 -5.69 13.28 -2.87
C GLU A 40 -7.19 13.47 -2.71
N ALA A 41 -7.57 14.70 -2.42
CA ALA A 41 -8.95 15.10 -2.24
C ALA A 41 -9.34 16.11 -3.30
N ALA A 42 -10.38 15.80 -4.07
CA ALA A 42 -11.04 16.72 -4.98
C ALA A 42 -12.36 17.18 -4.37
N GLN A 43 -12.62 18.48 -4.45
CA GLN A 43 -13.90 19.05 -4.06
C GLN A 43 -14.86 18.98 -5.26
N VAL A 44 -16.02 18.38 -5.04
CA VAL A 44 -17.04 18.19 -6.09
C VAL A 44 -18.33 18.83 -5.63
N SER A 45 -18.98 19.56 -6.52
CA SER A 45 -20.34 20.08 -6.26
C SER A 45 -21.35 18.93 -6.30
N THR A 46 -22.16 18.82 -5.24
CA THR A 46 -23.13 17.72 -5.10
C THR A 46 -24.34 17.89 -6.01
N ASN A 47 -24.76 19.14 -6.25
CA ASN A 47 -25.84 19.48 -7.17
C ASN A 47 -25.49 20.81 -7.85
N GLY A 48 -25.47 20.86 -9.15
CA GLY A 48 -25.00 21.99 -9.93
C GLY A 48 -25.65 23.36 -9.65
N GLN A 49 -26.66 23.44 -8.78
CA GLN A 49 -27.36 24.64 -8.39
C GLN A 49 -27.43 24.94 -6.88
N SER A 50 -27.09 23.97 -6.02
CA SER A 50 -27.28 24.13 -4.56
C SER A 50 -26.09 24.76 -3.84
N GLY A 51 -24.93 24.86 -4.49
CA GLY A 51 -23.71 25.40 -3.89
C GLY A 51 -23.09 24.51 -2.79
N THR A 52 -23.67 23.36 -2.49
CA THR A 52 -23.10 22.40 -1.56
C THR A 52 -21.97 21.63 -2.18
N VAL A 53 -20.95 21.34 -1.41
CA VAL A 53 -19.73 20.66 -1.85
C VAL A 53 -19.46 19.41 -1.04
N GLU A 54 -18.88 18.41 -1.67
CA GLU A 54 -18.47 17.14 -1.09
C GLU A 54 -16.99 16.87 -1.40
N LEU A 55 -16.33 16.16 -0.49
CA LEU A 55 -14.95 15.76 -0.66
C LEU A 55 -14.87 14.35 -1.25
N ARG A 56 -14.30 14.24 -2.44
CA ARG A 56 -13.98 12.95 -3.07
C ARG A 56 -12.52 12.64 -2.86
N ILE A 57 -12.23 11.52 -2.20
CA ILE A 57 -10.86 11.08 -1.90
C ILE A 57 -10.47 9.98 -2.90
N ALA A 58 -9.34 10.16 -3.56
CA ALA A 58 -8.73 9.20 -4.47
C ALA A 58 -7.33 8.82 -3.99
N ARG A 59 -6.93 7.57 -4.23
CA ARG A 59 -5.55 7.10 -4.00
C ARG A 59 -4.73 7.36 -5.25
N GLN A 60 -3.55 7.96 -5.08
CA GLN A 60 -2.58 8.18 -6.16
C GLN A 60 -1.70 6.94 -6.31
N VAL A 61 -2.24 5.90 -6.94
CA VAL A 61 -1.50 4.66 -7.22
C VAL A 61 -1.05 4.66 -8.66
N ASP A 62 0.25 4.50 -8.89
CA ASP A 62 0.75 4.06 -10.18
C ASP A 62 0.59 2.52 -10.26
N GLU A 63 -0.47 2.07 -10.92
CA GLU A 63 -0.83 0.65 -11.05
C GLU A 63 0.28 -0.16 -11.72
N ARG A 64 1.02 0.44 -12.63
CA ARG A 64 2.14 -0.20 -13.32
C ARG A 64 3.29 -0.45 -12.35
N LEU A 65 3.66 0.57 -11.58
CA LEU A 65 4.73 0.47 -10.58
C LEU A 65 4.36 -0.49 -9.45
N ALA A 66 3.12 -0.45 -9.00
CA ALA A 66 2.59 -1.39 -8.02
C ALA A 66 2.60 -2.84 -8.54
N GLY A 67 2.29 -3.05 -9.83
CA GLY A 67 2.40 -4.35 -10.50
C GLY A 67 3.84 -4.85 -10.54
N MET A 68 4.79 -4.00 -10.93
CA MET A 68 6.22 -4.35 -10.96
C MET A 68 6.76 -4.70 -9.56
N SER A 69 6.36 -3.95 -8.53
CA SER A 69 6.74 -4.23 -7.14
C SER A 69 6.23 -5.59 -6.66
N ARG A 70 4.98 -5.94 -6.97
CA ARG A 70 4.42 -7.26 -6.64
C ARG A 70 5.14 -8.39 -7.35
N ASN A 71 5.47 -8.22 -8.63
CA ASN A 71 6.22 -9.22 -9.40
C ASN A 71 7.63 -9.43 -8.85
N ALA A 72 8.36 -8.34 -8.56
CA ALA A 72 9.69 -8.41 -7.95
C ALA A 72 9.66 -9.10 -6.57
N SER A 73 8.64 -8.84 -5.76
CA SER A 73 8.45 -9.52 -4.47
C SER A 73 8.17 -11.02 -4.64
N ALA A 74 7.39 -11.39 -5.66
CA ALA A 74 7.11 -12.80 -5.97
C ALA A 74 8.36 -13.54 -6.46
N GLU A 75 9.17 -12.92 -7.32
CA GLU A 75 10.44 -13.47 -7.79
C GLU A 75 11.43 -13.66 -6.64
N LEU A 76 11.54 -12.67 -5.76
CA LEU A 76 12.36 -12.78 -4.55
C LEU A 76 11.89 -13.92 -3.64
N GLY A 77 10.58 -14.05 -3.43
CA GLY A 77 10.00 -15.15 -2.65
C GLY A 77 10.30 -16.52 -3.26
N GLN A 78 10.21 -16.65 -4.58
CA GLN A 78 10.54 -17.88 -5.30
C GLN A 78 12.04 -18.23 -5.16
N ALA A 79 12.92 -17.26 -5.36
CA ALA A 79 14.37 -17.45 -5.23
C ALA A 79 14.75 -17.84 -3.79
N SER A 80 14.15 -17.18 -2.80
CA SER A 80 14.36 -17.47 -1.38
C SER A 80 13.91 -18.90 -1.02
N ALA A 81 12.71 -19.30 -1.43
CA ALA A 81 12.21 -20.67 -1.19
C ALA A 81 13.08 -21.73 -1.87
N THR A 82 13.54 -21.48 -3.08
CA THR A 82 14.44 -22.38 -3.80
C THR A 82 15.77 -22.53 -3.04
N SER A 83 16.35 -21.40 -2.60
CA SER A 83 17.59 -21.39 -1.82
C SER A 83 17.45 -22.15 -0.49
N GLU A 84 16.32 -21.98 0.20
CA GLU A 84 16.04 -22.67 1.46
C GLU A 84 15.91 -24.19 1.27
N ILE A 85 15.19 -24.63 0.23
CA ILE A 85 15.07 -26.06 -0.11
C ILE A 85 16.42 -26.66 -0.47
N LEU A 86 17.23 -25.99 -1.31
CA LEU A 86 18.57 -26.45 -1.65
C LEU A 86 19.48 -26.49 -0.42
N GLY A 87 19.39 -25.49 0.46
CA GLY A 87 20.14 -25.49 1.72
C GLY A 87 19.78 -26.67 2.62
N SER A 88 18.49 -26.97 2.76
CA SER A 88 18.04 -28.12 3.55
C SER A 88 18.48 -29.46 2.93
N TYR A 89 18.48 -29.53 1.60
CA TYR A 89 18.97 -30.71 0.88
C TYR A 89 20.48 -30.90 1.07
N LEU A 90 21.28 -29.85 1.00
CA LEU A 90 22.72 -29.91 1.26
C LEU A 90 23.04 -30.37 2.68
N ILE A 91 22.30 -29.92 3.67
CA ILE A 91 22.44 -30.38 5.08
C ILE A 91 22.17 -31.90 5.18
N THR A 92 21.18 -32.39 4.42
CA THR A 92 20.83 -33.80 4.41
C THR A 92 21.90 -34.66 3.71
N LEU A 93 22.57 -34.15 2.69
CA LEU A 93 23.65 -34.83 1.97
C LEU A 93 24.99 -34.80 2.72
N GLY A 94 25.18 -33.84 3.64
CA GLY A 94 26.46 -33.59 4.32
C GLY A 94 27.44 -32.80 3.47
N GLU A 95 28.42 -32.12 4.11
CA GLU A 95 29.46 -31.38 3.39
C GLU A 95 30.44 -32.32 2.67
N PRO A 96 30.94 -31.89 1.47
CA PRO A 96 31.98 -32.63 0.78
C PRO A 96 33.27 -32.64 1.63
N GLY A 97 33.63 -33.79 2.20
CA GLY A 97 34.79 -33.95 3.05
C GLY A 97 34.50 -34.44 4.45
N ASP A 98 33.24 -34.48 4.87
CA ASP A 98 32.86 -35.20 6.09
C ASP A 98 32.95 -36.73 5.87
N GLU A 99 33.78 -37.40 6.65
CA GLU A 99 33.96 -38.87 6.60
C GLU A 99 32.68 -39.65 6.90
N VAL A 100 31.61 -38.96 7.28
CA VAL A 100 30.32 -39.55 7.65
C VAL A 100 29.15 -38.80 6.98
N SER A 101 29.19 -38.65 5.65
CA SER A 101 28.02 -38.18 4.97
C SER A 101 26.87 -39.19 5.10
N PRO A 102 25.60 -38.73 5.33
CA PRO A 102 24.47 -39.65 5.41
C PRO A 102 24.32 -40.57 4.18
N ALA A 103 24.76 -40.09 3.03
CA ALA A 103 24.78 -40.86 1.78
C ALA A 103 25.79 -42.01 1.83
N ALA A 104 26.88 -41.92 2.57
CA ALA A 104 27.86 -42.99 2.72
C ALA A 104 27.41 -44.11 3.68
N ARG A 105 26.33 -43.89 4.43
CA ARG A 105 25.74 -44.92 5.33
C ARG A 105 24.71 -45.82 4.66
N LEU A 106 24.36 -45.53 3.41
CA LEU A 106 23.35 -46.27 2.64
C LEU A 106 23.95 -47.27 1.64
N VAL A 107 25.28 -47.47 1.71
CA VAL A 107 26.00 -48.44 0.86
C VAL A 107 26.49 -49.63 1.70
#